data_8ce707d82ad42b8f7c6e4db059bd88d1
#
_entry.id   8ce707d82ad42b8f7c6e4db059bd88d1
#
_cell.length_a   1.000
_cell.length_b   1.000
_cell.length_c   1.000
_cell.angle_alpha   90.00
_cell.angle_beta   90.00
_cell.angle_gamma   90.00
#
_symmetry.space_group_name_H-M   'P 1'
#
loop_
_entity.id
_entity.type
_entity.pdbx_description
1 polymer ?
#
loop_
_entity_poly.entity_id
_entity_poly.type
_entity_poly.pdbx_seq_one_letter_code
_entity_poly.pdbx_strand_id
1 'polypeptide(L)'
;DFIEKPKKFLLDNSTDLSTTPRYLELCEQYGFEHIKKDNLGITGGRQFIAEHFDEQDLSVQIFFEDDMAFYLGEKNVCKNGFTRNNKKLYQKSLEILKNENFDYLKLNYTEFYGDNGTQFSWYNVPQSFREQHWKDKPNLPKQGFDPNAPRTIFKNIKSHRGLSYATGEVYLSNWPILLTKKGNYKCYLETKFAHPFEQTLMSHNFQQMILGKRKAGVLLLTPTEHNRFEHYPAHLRKEC
;
A
#
# COMPACT_ATOMS: atom_id res chain seq x y z
N ASP A 1 -6.05 -18.07 -3.09
CA ASP A 1 -6.74 -17.69 -1.86
C ASP A 1 -5.87 -16.74 -1.04
N PHE A 2 -6.15 -15.45 -1.15
CA PHE A 2 -5.39 -14.43 -0.46
C PHE A 2 -5.84 -14.33 1.00
N ILE A 3 -7.14 -14.38 1.26
CA ILE A 3 -7.75 -14.30 2.59
C ILE A 3 -8.92 -15.29 2.67
N GLU A 4 -8.97 -16.11 3.73
CA GLU A 4 -10.15 -16.91 4.03
C GLU A 4 -11.21 -16.02 4.69
N LYS A 5 -12.36 -15.87 4.02
CA LYS A 5 -13.56 -15.16 4.53
C LYS A 5 -13.32 -13.71 5.02
N PRO A 6 -12.71 -12.81 4.23
CA PRO A 6 -12.62 -11.42 4.63
C PRO A 6 -14.01 -10.76 4.58
N LYS A 7 -14.27 -9.84 5.49
CA LYS A 7 -15.29 -8.82 5.24
C LYS A 7 -14.76 -7.87 4.19
N LYS A 8 -15.55 -7.57 3.16
CA LYS A 8 -15.18 -6.72 2.04
C LYS A 8 -16.13 -5.55 1.95
N PHE A 9 -15.58 -4.36 1.89
CA PHE A 9 -16.33 -3.12 1.79
C PHE A 9 -15.89 -2.36 0.55
N LEU A 10 -16.83 -1.82 -0.21
CA LEU A 10 -16.59 -0.89 -1.31
C LEU A 10 -17.13 0.48 -0.89
N LEU A 11 -16.26 1.44 -0.67
CA LEU A 11 -16.68 2.84 -0.50
C LEU A 11 -16.86 3.45 -1.89
N ASP A 12 -18.10 3.67 -2.28
CA ASP A 12 -18.47 4.44 -3.47
C ASP A 12 -18.59 5.93 -3.09
N ASN A 13 -17.53 6.66 -3.39
CA ASN A 13 -17.41 8.10 -3.15
C ASN A 13 -17.65 8.94 -4.43
N SER A 14 -18.26 8.32 -5.45
CA SER A 14 -18.56 8.94 -6.74
C SER A 14 -19.74 9.93 -6.65
N THR A 15 -19.65 11.01 -7.41
CA THR A 15 -20.79 11.91 -7.67
C THR A 15 -21.65 11.45 -8.85
N ASP A 16 -21.11 10.58 -9.69
CA ASP A 16 -21.81 10.05 -10.85
C ASP A 16 -22.72 8.89 -10.46
N LEU A 17 -24.00 9.17 -10.28
CA LEU A 17 -25.00 8.16 -9.93
C LEU A 17 -25.22 7.11 -11.03
N SER A 18 -24.81 7.37 -12.26
CA SER A 18 -24.93 6.42 -13.37
C SER A 18 -24.06 5.16 -13.17
N THR A 19 -23.01 5.27 -12.38
CA THR A 19 -22.10 4.15 -12.08
C THR A 19 -22.61 3.26 -10.95
N THR A 20 -23.53 3.75 -10.13
CA THR A 20 -24.03 3.02 -8.94
C THR A 20 -24.61 1.64 -9.25
N PRO A 21 -25.43 1.42 -10.32
CA PRO A 21 -25.92 0.08 -10.63
C PRO A 21 -24.81 -0.91 -10.90
N ARG A 22 -23.75 -0.48 -11.59
CA ARG A 22 -22.58 -1.33 -11.87
C ARG A 22 -21.80 -1.68 -10.60
N TYR A 23 -21.63 -0.76 -9.69
CA TYR A 23 -21.00 -1.03 -8.39
C TYR A 23 -21.83 -2.00 -7.55
N LEU A 24 -23.14 -1.87 -7.53
CA LEU A 24 -24.02 -2.80 -6.81
C LEU A 24 -23.92 -4.23 -7.40
N GLU A 25 -23.95 -4.37 -8.72
CA GLU A 25 -23.77 -5.66 -9.40
C GLU A 25 -22.43 -6.31 -9.03
N LEU A 26 -21.34 -5.55 -9.08
CA LEU A 26 -20.00 -6.06 -8.70
C LEU A 26 -19.93 -6.42 -7.21
N CYS A 27 -20.53 -5.62 -6.34
CA CYS A 27 -20.59 -5.91 -4.92
C CYS A 27 -21.32 -7.21 -4.63
N GLU A 28 -22.46 -7.44 -5.27
CA GLU A 28 -23.20 -8.68 -5.17
C GLU A 28 -22.39 -9.87 -5.69
N GLN A 29 -21.82 -9.73 -6.89
CA GLN A 29 -21.03 -10.79 -7.54
C GLN A 29 -19.82 -11.23 -6.70
N TYR A 30 -19.13 -10.28 -6.07
CA TYR A 30 -17.88 -10.55 -5.35
C TYR A 30 -18.02 -10.51 -3.83
N GLY A 31 -19.22 -10.32 -3.31
CA GLY A 31 -19.53 -10.31 -1.88
C GLY A 31 -18.94 -9.12 -1.13
N PHE A 32 -19.04 -7.94 -1.71
CA PHE A 32 -18.72 -6.68 -1.05
C PHE A 32 -19.97 -6.07 -0.42
N GLU A 33 -19.81 -5.43 0.73
CA GLU A 33 -20.79 -4.48 1.25
C GLU A 33 -20.57 -3.13 0.57
N HIS A 34 -21.60 -2.64 -0.12
CA HIS A 34 -21.57 -1.34 -0.81
C HIS A 34 -21.92 -0.22 0.16
N ILE A 35 -21.02 0.73 0.30
CA ILE A 35 -21.19 1.92 1.14
C ILE A 35 -21.17 3.15 0.24
N LYS A 36 -22.35 3.75 -0.01
CA LYS A 36 -22.47 4.98 -0.78
C LYS A 36 -22.28 6.19 0.12
N LYS A 37 -21.43 7.12 -0.30
CA LYS A 37 -21.25 8.44 0.28
C LYS A 37 -21.32 9.52 -0.80
N ASP A 38 -21.73 10.70 -0.41
CA ASP A 38 -21.65 11.87 -1.27
C ASP A 38 -20.21 12.40 -1.24
N ASN A 39 -19.62 12.60 -2.38
CA ASN A 39 -18.23 12.98 -2.60
C ASN A 39 -17.48 13.61 -1.39
N LEU A 40 -16.89 12.77 -0.56
CA LEU A 40 -16.12 13.20 0.61
C LEU A 40 -14.73 13.75 0.21
N GLY A 41 -14.37 13.67 -1.07
CA GLY A 41 -12.99 13.87 -1.54
C GLY A 41 -12.03 12.80 -1.00
N ILE A 42 -10.76 12.96 -1.32
CA ILE A 42 -9.72 12.00 -0.87
C ILE A 42 -9.58 12.02 0.66
N THR A 43 -9.51 13.21 1.25
CA THR A 43 -9.34 13.38 2.70
C THR A 43 -10.50 12.78 3.48
N GLY A 44 -11.73 13.14 3.12
CA GLY A 44 -12.93 12.65 3.81
C GLY A 44 -13.15 11.16 3.58
N GLY A 45 -12.88 10.65 2.38
CA GLY A 45 -12.98 9.22 2.07
C GLY A 45 -12.00 8.39 2.91
N ARG A 46 -10.76 8.80 3.04
CA ARG A 46 -9.77 8.12 3.88
C ARG A 46 -10.11 8.20 5.37
N GLN A 47 -10.59 9.35 5.83
CA GLN A 47 -11.06 9.51 7.20
C GLN A 47 -12.24 8.58 7.50
N PHE A 48 -13.25 8.55 6.59
CA PHE A 48 -14.39 7.66 6.72
C PHE A 48 -13.99 6.18 6.78
N ILE A 49 -13.06 5.74 5.91
CA ILE A 49 -12.57 4.36 5.92
C ILE A 49 -11.93 4.02 7.27
N ALA A 50 -11.14 4.94 7.82
CA ALA A 50 -10.48 4.73 9.10
C ALA A 50 -11.48 4.65 10.27
N GLU A 51 -12.48 5.53 10.29
CA GLU A 51 -13.56 5.54 11.29
C GLU A 51 -14.41 4.27 11.19
N HIS A 52 -14.82 3.91 9.97
CA HIS A 52 -15.59 2.70 9.72
C HIS A 52 -14.85 1.43 10.18
N PHE A 53 -13.54 1.33 9.90
CA PHE A 53 -12.76 0.21 10.41
C PHE A 53 -12.65 0.19 11.94
N ASP A 54 -12.54 1.35 12.57
CA ASP A 54 -12.47 1.44 14.03
C ASP A 54 -13.76 0.95 14.71
N GLU A 55 -14.91 1.20 14.10
CA GLU A 55 -16.23 0.74 14.56
C GLU A 55 -16.46 -0.76 14.37
N GLN A 56 -15.75 -1.41 13.42
CA GLN A 56 -15.91 -2.85 13.18
C GLN A 56 -15.19 -3.70 14.24
N ASP A 57 -15.73 -4.86 14.54
CA ASP A 57 -15.02 -5.89 15.32
C ASP A 57 -14.05 -6.67 14.42
N LEU A 58 -13.04 -5.97 13.92
CA LEU A 58 -11.99 -6.49 13.04
C LEU A 58 -10.63 -6.08 13.59
N SER A 59 -9.65 -6.95 13.48
CA SER A 59 -8.30 -6.70 14.05
C SER A 59 -7.32 -6.09 13.05
N VAL A 60 -7.52 -6.32 11.75
CA VAL A 60 -6.64 -5.86 10.67
C VAL A 60 -7.45 -5.44 9.48
N GLN A 61 -7.05 -4.33 8.86
CA GLN A 61 -7.56 -3.81 7.60
C GLN A 61 -6.51 -3.93 6.51
N ILE A 62 -6.96 -4.22 5.28
CA ILE A 62 -6.20 -3.95 4.06
C ILE A 62 -6.98 -2.92 3.24
N PHE A 63 -6.29 -1.88 2.83
CA PHE A 63 -6.85 -0.86 1.94
C PHE A 63 -6.32 -1.04 0.52
N PHE A 64 -7.21 -0.86 -0.45
CA PHE A 64 -6.91 -0.77 -1.88
C PHE A 64 -7.66 0.41 -2.48
N GLU A 65 -7.03 1.09 -3.42
CA GLU A 65 -7.73 1.98 -4.37
C GLU A 65 -8.34 1.12 -5.50
N ASP A 66 -9.33 1.61 -6.19
CA ASP A 66 -10.09 0.88 -7.20
C ASP A 66 -9.29 0.55 -8.48
N ASP A 67 -8.22 1.29 -8.71
CA ASP A 67 -7.27 1.09 -9.82
C ASP A 67 -6.03 0.25 -9.43
N MET A 68 -6.06 -0.40 -8.28
CA MET A 68 -5.01 -1.31 -7.83
C MET A 68 -5.43 -2.76 -7.95
N ALA A 69 -4.52 -3.59 -8.44
CA ALA A 69 -4.76 -5.03 -8.59
C ALA A 69 -3.58 -5.85 -8.07
N PHE A 70 -3.87 -7.07 -7.59
CA PHE A 70 -2.83 -8.08 -7.42
C PHE A 70 -2.37 -8.58 -8.77
N TYR A 71 -1.07 -8.73 -8.93
CA TYR A 71 -0.51 -9.33 -10.11
C TYR A 71 -0.78 -10.84 -10.13
N LEU A 72 -1.55 -11.27 -11.11
CA LEU A 72 -1.94 -12.66 -11.29
C LEU A 72 -1.22 -13.35 -12.46
N GLY A 73 -0.30 -12.65 -13.12
CA GLY A 73 0.43 -13.18 -14.28
C GLY A 73 1.39 -14.33 -13.93
N GLU A 74 1.76 -15.11 -14.93
CA GLU A 74 2.66 -16.26 -14.81
C GLU A 74 4.10 -15.85 -14.43
N LYS A 75 4.54 -14.65 -14.84
CA LYS A 75 5.85 -14.14 -14.53
C LYS A 75 5.91 -13.66 -13.08
N ASN A 76 6.53 -14.45 -12.25
CA ASN A 76 6.67 -14.17 -10.82
C ASN A 76 7.66 -13.06 -10.47
N VAL A 77 8.20 -12.36 -11.46
CA VAL A 77 9.21 -11.31 -11.28
C VAL A 77 8.87 -10.14 -12.19
N CYS A 78 8.85 -8.92 -11.63
CA CYS A 78 8.65 -7.71 -12.42
C CYS A 78 9.92 -7.33 -13.22
N LYS A 79 9.80 -6.36 -14.14
CA LYS A 79 10.91 -5.88 -14.98
C LYS A 79 12.17 -5.51 -14.18
N ASN A 80 12.01 -5.06 -12.95
CA ASN A 80 13.11 -4.67 -12.06
C ASN A 80 13.59 -5.80 -11.13
N GLY A 81 13.17 -7.03 -11.37
CA GLY A 81 13.65 -8.20 -10.67
C GLY A 81 13.00 -8.46 -9.30
N PHE A 82 12.03 -7.66 -8.86
CA PHE A 82 11.29 -7.95 -7.63
C PHE A 82 10.27 -9.06 -7.83
N THR A 83 10.15 -9.93 -6.85
CA THR A 83 9.12 -10.97 -6.83
C THR A 83 7.75 -10.33 -6.73
N ARG A 84 6.82 -10.76 -7.60
CA ARG A 84 5.44 -10.27 -7.64
C ARG A 84 4.47 -11.14 -6.86
N ASN A 85 4.76 -12.42 -6.76
CA ASN A 85 3.88 -13.36 -6.11
C ASN A 85 4.61 -14.11 -5.00
N ASN A 86 3.93 -14.33 -3.88
CA ASN A 86 4.43 -15.16 -2.80
C ASN A 86 3.28 -16.02 -2.27
N LYS A 87 3.49 -17.34 -2.28
CA LYS A 87 2.49 -18.29 -1.79
C LYS A 87 2.16 -18.00 -0.32
N LYS A 88 0.87 -17.90 -0.01
CA LYS A 88 0.36 -17.55 1.32
C LYS A 88 0.80 -16.16 1.80
N LEU A 89 0.91 -15.21 0.88
CA LEU A 89 1.37 -13.85 1.15
C LEU A 89 0.64 -13.22 2.33
N TYR A 90 -0.69 -13.24 2.32
CA TYR A 90 -1.49 -12.61 3.36
C TYR A 90 -1.24 -13.23 4.74
N GLN A 91 -1.29 -14.56 4.84
CA GLN A 91 -1.05 -15.26 6.10
C GLN A 91 0.31 -14.92 6.69
N LYS A 92 1.37 -14.97 5.86
CA LYS A 92 2.72 -14.63 6.29
C LYS A 92 2.84 -13.17 6.70
N SER A 93 2.16 -12.27 5.98
CA SER A 93 2.13 -10.84 6.30
C SER A 93 1.46 -10.56 7.63
N LEU A 94 0.35 -11.25 7.95
CA LEU A 94 -0.30 -11.16 9.26
C LEU A 94 0.62 -11.68 10.39
N GLU A 95 1.31 -12.79 10.15
CA GLU A 95 2.27 -13.33 11.12
C GLU A 95 3.41 -12.34 11.37
N ILE A 96 3.95 -11.70 10.33
CA ILE A 96 4.96 -10.65 10.45
C ILE A 96 4.43 -9.45 11.24
N LEU A 97 3.26 -8.94 10.83
CA LEU A 97 2.61 -7.79 11.49
C LEU A 97 2.46 -8.02 13.00
N LYS A 98 2.01 -9.22 13.39
CA LYS A 98 1.81 -9.62 14.77
C LYS A 98 3.12 -9.84 15.52
N ASN A 99 4.05 -10.62 14.95
CA ASN A 99 5.31 -11.00 15.61
C ASN A 99 6.21 -9.79 15.84
N GLU A 100 6.23 -8.85 14.92
CA GLU A 100 6.99 -7.60 15.03
C GLU A 100 6.24 -6.52 15.83
N ASN A 101 4.97 -6.72 16.15
CA ASN A 101 4.10 -5.73 16.77
C ASN A 101 4.10 -4.42 15.97
N PHE A 102 3.93 -4.53 14.65
CA PHE A 102 3.86 -3.40 13.77
C PHE A 102 2.51 -2.68 13.87
N ASP A 103 2.51 -1.37 13.73
CA ASP A 103 1.31 -0.56 13.52
C ASP A 103 0.77 -0.81 12.10
N TYR A 104 1.67 -0.94 11.12
CA TYR A 104 1.35 -1.32 9.74
C TYR A 104 2.48 -2.08 9.04
N LEU A 105 2.10 -2.85 8.01
CA LEU A 105 3.01 -3.54 7.11
C LEU A 105 2.66 -3.17 5.67
N LYS A 106 3.59 -2.53 4.98
CA LYS A 106 3.45 -2.15 3.58
C LYS A 106 3.71 -3.37 2.70
N LEU A 107 2.82 -3.63 1.72
CA LEU A 107 2.92 -4.81 0.87
C LEU A 107 3.92 -4.64 -0.27
N ASN A 108 4.12 -3.41 -0.75
CA ASN A 108 5.00 -3.13 -1.88
C ASN A 108 6.25 -2.38 -1.43
N TYR A 109 7.41 -2.93 -1.81
CA TYR A 109 8.69 -2.23 -1.69
C TYR A 109 8.77 -1.07 -2.69
N THR A 110 8.35 -1.32 -3.92
CA THR A 110 8.36 -0.36 -5.00
C THR A 110 6.95 -0.14 -5.51
N GLU A 111 6.72 1.04 -6.01
CA GLU A 111 5.43 1.49 -6.50
C GLU A 111 5.52 1.69 -8.01
N PHE A 112 4.65 1.02 -8.77
CA PHE A 112 4.52 1.19 -10.22
C PHE A 112 3.31 2.02 -10.54
N TYR A 113 3.45 2.91 -11.50
CA TYR A 113 2.37 3.71 -12.03
C TYR A 113 2.13 3.34 -13.49
N GLY A 114 1.10 2.54 -13.75
CA GLY A 114 0.69 2.10 -15.08
C GLY A 114 1.78 1.35 -15.84
N ASP A 115 1.78 1.47 -17.16
CA ASP A 115 2.80 0.91 -18.07
C ASP A 115 4.14 1.65 -17.98
N ASN A 116 4.25 2.57 -17.07
CA ASN A 116 5.46 3.29 -16.84
C ASN A 116 6.57 2.30 -16.49
N GLY A 117 7.57 2.20 -17.35
CA GLY A 117 8.77 1.41 -17.07
C GLY A 117 9.58 1.98 -15.89
N THR A 118 9.10 3.09 -15.31
CA THR A 118 9.73 3.79 -14.20
C THR A 118 9.09 3.32 -12.90
N GLN A 119 9.89 2.67 -12.12
CA GLN A 119 9.51 2.22 -10.80
C GLN A 119 10.06 3.18 -9.75
N PHE A 120 9.20 3.72 -8.91
CA PHE A 120 9.61 4.57 -7.80
C PHE A 120 9.89 3.72 -6.56
N SER A 121 11.02 3.99 -5.93
CA SER A 121 11.29 3.52 -4.58
C SER A 121 11.47 4.72 -3.67
N TRP A 122 10.61 4.83 -2.68
CA TRP A 122 10.69 5.86 -1.65
C TRP A 122 11.83 5.61 -0.66
N TYR A 123 12.57 4.50 -0.84
CA TYR A 123 13.57 4.05 0.13
C TYR A 123 14.97 4.23 -0.38
N ASN A 124 15.76 4.97 0.37
CA ASN A 124 17.21 5.00 0.23
C ASN A 124 17.80 3.72 0.82
N VAL A 125 18.09 2.76 -0.04
CA VAL A 125 18.73 1.53 0.39
C VAL A 125 20.22 1.65 0.18
N PRO A 126 21.05 1.49 1.24
CA PRO A 126 22.50 1.48 1.10
C PRO A 126 22.96 0.47 0.05
N GLN A 127 24.02 0.81 -0.68
CA GLN A 127 24.55 -0.04 -1.75
C GLN A 127 24.87 -1.46 -1.24
N SER A 128 25.43 -1.58 -0.05
CA SER A 128 25.72 -2.87 0.59
C SER A 128 24.48 -3.75 0.77
N PHE A 129 23.33 -3.17 1.14
CA PHE A 129 22.05 -3.89 1.22
C PHE A 129 21.57 -4.33 -0.15
N ARG A 130 21.71 -3.47 -1.16
CA ARG A 130 21.32 -3.79 -2.54
C ARG A 130 22.14 -4.97 -3.07
N GLU A 131 23.44 -4.96 -2.88
CA GLU A 131 24.34 -6.03 -3.28
C GLU A 131 24.04 -7.34 -2.56
N GLN A 132 23.77 -7.28 -1.26
CA GLN A 132 23.46 -8.46 -0.48
C GLN A 132 22.12 -9.13 -0.88
N HIS A 133 21.08 -8.34 -1.11
CA HIS A 133 19.72 -8.87 -1.27
C HIS A 133 19.26 -8.91 -2.72
N TRP A 134 19.90 -8.16 -3.63
CA TRP A 134 19.48 -8.04 -5.03
C TRP A 134 20.64 -8.13 -6.03
N LYS A 135 21.79 -8.64 -5.61
CA LYS A 135 23.01 -8.74 -6.44
C LYS A 135 22.79 -9.43 -7.80
N ASP A 136 21.87 -10.40 -7.84
CA ASP A 136 21.55 -11.17 -9.04
C ASP A 136 20.42 -10.53 -9.88
N LYS A 137 20.00 -9.31 -9.55
CA LYS A 137 18.89 -8.61 -10.19
C LYS A 137 19.41 -7.37 -10.95
N PRO A 138 19.71 -7.51 -12.26
CA PRO A 138 20.38 -6.45 -13.03
C PRO A 138 19.57 -5.16 -13.16
N ASN A 139 18.26 -5.26 -13.07
CA ASN A 139 17.32 -4.14 -13.25
C ASN A 139 16.77 -3.66 -11.90
N LEU A 140 17.63 -3.52 -10.90
CA LEU A 140 17.22 -2.86 -9.66
C LEU A 140 16.64 -1.49 -9.96
N PRO A 141 15.54 -1.09 -9.31
CA PRO A 141 14.99 0.24 -9.48
C PRO A 141 16.10 1.24 -9.21
N LYS A 142 16.34 2.11 -10.18
CA LYS A 142 17.09 3.32 -9.90
C LYS A 142 16.34 3.96 -8.73
N GLN A 143 17.05 4.34 -7.68
CA GLN A 143 16.44 5.16 -6.67
C GLN A 143 15.80 6.33 -7.40
N GLY A 144 14.48 6.40 -7.39
CA GLY A 144 13.79 7.60 -7.79
C GLY A 144 14.29 8.66 -6.82
N PHE A 145 15.21 9.47 -7.29
CA PHE A 145 15.71 10.54 -6.48
C PHE A 145 14.70 11.68 -6.58
N ASP A 146 13.71 11.66 -5.71
CA ASP A 146 13.05 12.89 -5.33
C ASP A 146 13.95 13.57 -4.28
N PRO A 147 14.54 14.72 -4.57
CA PRO A 147 15.36 15.46 -3.61
C PRO A 147 14.56 15.86 -2.37
N ASN A 148 13.24 15.87 -2.45
CA ASN A 148 12.33 16.17 -1.37
C ASN A 148 11.81 14.93 -0.64
N ALA A 149 12.04 13.73 -1.19
CA ALA A 149 11.66 12.51 -0.51
C ALA A 149 12.51 12.30 0.74
N PRO A 150 11.89 11.96 1.87
CA PRO A 150 12.64 11.65 3.07
C PRO A 150 13.60 10.50 2.81
N ARG A 151 14.83 10.64 3.26
CA ARG A 151 15.81 9.53 3.22
C ARG A 151 15.43 8.53 4.29
N THR A 152 14.82 7.43 3.88
CA THR A 152 14.47 6.36 4.80
C THR A 152 15.68 5.48 5.09
N ILE A 153 15.86 5.12 6.35
CA ILE A 153 16.92 4.20 6.78
C ILE A 153 16.29 2.91 7.27
N PHE A 154 16.61 1.81 6.60
CA PHE A 154 16.28 0.50 7.13
C PHE A 154 17.23 0.13 8.25
N LYS A 155 16.66 -0.31 9.37
CA LYS A 155 17.43 -0.81 10.51
C LYS A 155 17.82 -2.26 10.31
N ASN A 156 16.91 -3.08 9.81
CA ASN A 156 17.14 -4.50 9.62
C ASN A 156 16.36 -5.01 8.40
N ILE A 157 16.94 -6.02 7.75
CA ILE A 157 16.22 -6.89 6.83
C ILE A 157 16.08 -8.25 7.49
N LYS A 158 14.88 -8.78 7.49
CA LYS A 158 14.49 -10.04 8.11
C LYS A 158 13.76 -10.92 7.11
N SER A 159 13.59 -12.18 7.45
CA SER A 159 12.79 -13.11 6.67
C SER A 159 11.89 -13.92 7.60
N HIS A 160 10.65 -14.14 7.17
CA HIS A 160 9.70 -15.00 7.83
C HIS A 160 9.07 -15.98 6.84
N ARG A 161 9.32 -17.27 7.00
CA ARG A 161 8.82 -18.34 6.11
C ARG A 161 9.07 -18.06 4.61
N GLY A 162 10.26 -17.54 4.28
CA GLY A 162 10.66 -17.19 2.92
C GLY A 162 10.06 -15.88 2.38
N LEU A 163 9.42 -15.07 3.22
CA LEU A 163 8.98 -13.72 2.90
C LEU A 163 9.92 -12.71 3.57
N SER A 164 10.70 -12.01 2.76
CA SER A 164 11.64 -11.00 3.25
C SER A 164 10.97 -9.65 3.43
N TYR A 165 11.36 -8.95 4.49
CA TYR A 165 10.83 -7.62 4.80
C TYR A 165 11.90 -6.76 5.48
N ALA A 166 11.79 -5.46 5.32
CA ALA A 166 12.66 -4.48 5.98
C ALA A 166 11.91 -3.78 7.11
N THR A 167 12.65 -3.40 8.14
CA THR A 167 12.16 -2.61 9.27
C THR A 167 12.96 -1.31 9.40
N GLY A 168 12.41 -0.31 10.04
CA GLY A 168 13.06 0.98 10.24
C GLY A 168 12.14 2.13 9.85
N GLU A 169 12.67 3.08 9.12
CA GLU A 169 11.92 4.25 8.66
C GLU A 169 11.12 3.89 7.40
N VAL A 170 9.96 3.29 7.61
CA VAL A 170 9.05 2.87 6.53
C VAL A 170 8.05 3.98 6.25
N TYR A 171 8.01 4.41 4.99
CA TYR A 171 7.14 5.48 4.54
C TYR A 171 5.71 5.00 4.35
N LEU A 172 4.74 5.71 4.90
CA LEU A 172 3.32 5.45 4.68
C LEU A 172 2.87 6.08 3.37
N SER A 173 2.24 5.33 2.50
CA SER A 173 1.61 5.80 1.26
C SER A 173 0.22 5.18 1.11
N ASN A 174 -0.55 5.62 0.12
CA ASN A 174 -1.87 5.05 -0.17
C ASN A 174 -1.80 3.67 -0.85
N TRP A 175 -0.63 3.15 -1.10
CA TRP A 175 -0.44 1.79 -1.61
C TRP A 175 -0.86 0.74 -0.58
N PRO A 176 -1.19 -0.48 -1.02
CA PRO A 176 -1.75 -1.50 -0.16
C PRO A 176 -0.91 -1.77 1.09
N ILE A 177 -1.54 -1.60 2.21
CA ILE A 177 -0.96 -1.84 3.53
C ILE A 177 -1.90 -2.68 4.39
N LEU A 178 -1.31 -3.50 5.26
CA LEU A 178 -2.03 -4.08 6.38
C LEU A 178 -1.90 -3.13 7.58
N LEU A 179 -3.03 -2.75 8.15
CA LEU A 179 -3.12 -1.89 9.34
C LEU A 179 -3.75 -2.65 10.48
N THR A 180 -3.13 -2.60 11.66
CA THR A 180 -3.81 -2.99 12.90
C THR A 180 -4.79 -1.91 13.34
N LYS A 181 -5.74 -2.20 14.23
CA LYS A 181 -6.59 -1.16 14.83
C LYS A 181 -5.76 -0.05 15.48
N LYS A 182 -4.73 -0.43 16.22
CA LYS A 182 -3.79 0.53 16.82
C LYS A 182 -3.08 1.37 15.75
N GLY A 183 -2.64 0.74 14.65
CA GLY A 183 -2.02 1.43 13.53
C GLY A 183 -2.98 2.38 12.83
N ASN A 184 -4.22 1.97 12.62
CA ASN A 184 -5.28 2.80 12.05
C ASN A 184 -5.53 4.05 12.90
N TYR A 185 -5.72 3.88 14.21
CA TYR A 185 -5.88 5.01 15.11
C TYR A 185 -4.71 5.99 15.00
N LYS A 186 -3.49 5.51 15.18
CA LYS A 186 -2.29 6.34 15.13
C LYS A 186 -2.08 7.03 13.78
N CYS A 187 -2.30 6.33 12.68
CA CYS A 187 -1.99 6.87 11.35
C CYS A 187 -3.06 7.81 10.81
N TYR A 188 -4.34 7.60 11.16
CA TYR A 188 -5.46 8.29 10.54
C TYR A 188 -6.40 9.00 11.51
N LEU A 189 -6.56 8.54 12.75
CA LEU A 189 -7.55 9.07 13.69
C LEU A 189 -6.94 9.96 14.77
N GLU A 190 -5.69 9.74 15.15
CA GLU A 190 -5.00 10.55 16.17
C GLU A 190 -4.84 12.02 15.73
N THR A 191 -4.75 12.27 14.43
CA THR A 191 -4.54 13.61 13.86
C THR A 191 -5.42 13.79 12.63
N LYS A 192 -6.10 14.94 12.54
CA LYS A 192 -6.82 15.33 11.33
C LYS A 192 -5.86 15.95 10.32
N PHE A 193 -5.95 15.50 9.07
CA PHE A 193 -5.06 15.95 7.99
C PHE A 193 -5.78 16.96 7.09
N ALA A 194 -5.07 18.03 6.78
CA ALA A 194 -5.53 19.05 5.84
C ALA A 194 -5.16 18.67 4.39
N HIS A 195 -5.69 19.43 3.44
CA HIS A 195 -5.25 19.35 2.05
C HIS A 195 -3.87 20.04 1.85
N PRO A 196 -2.94 19.50 1.06
CA PRO A 196 -3.01 18.23 0.34
C PRO A 196 -2.88 17.02 1.29
N PHE A 197 -3.88 16.16 1.28
CA PHE A 197 -4.02 15.10 2.26
C PHE A 197 -2.85 14.12 2.28
N GLU A 198 -2.48 13.60 1.12
CA GLU A 198 -1.46 12.56 1.03
C GLU A 198 -0.10 13.04 1.56
N GLN A 199 0.35 14.21 1.14
CA GLN A 199 1.62 14.78 1.56
C GLN A 199 1.64 15.09 3.07
N THR A 200 0.56 15.63 3.61
CA THR A 200 0.48 15.94 5.05
C THR A 200 0.42 14.67 5.89
N LEU A 201 -0.36 13.67 5.49
CA LEU A 201 -0.43 12.35 6.11
C LEU A 201 0.95 11.67 6.12
N MET A 202 1.58 11.61 4.94
CA MET A 202 2.88 10.95 4.77
C MET A 202 3.97 11.61 5.60
N SER A 203 4.08 12.93 5.53
CA SER A 203 5.08 13.69 6.28
C SER A 203 4.90 13.56 7.78
N HIS A 204 3.66 13.67 8.27
CA HIS A 204 3.37 13.49 9.70
C HIS A 204 3.75 12.09 10.18
N ASN A 205 3.27 11.05 9.50
CA ASN A 205 3.56 9.66 9.89
C ASN A 205 5.05 9.34 9.82
N PHE A 206 5.77 9.90 8.84
CA PHE A 206 7.21 9.74 8.76
C PHE A 206 7.95 10.38 9.95
N GLN A 207 7.58 11.59 10.34
CA GLN A 207 8.12 12.23 11.55
C GLN A 207 7.84 11.40 12.81
N GLN A 208 6.62 10.86 12.96
CA GLN A 208 6.27 10.00 14.08
C GLN A 208 7.07 8.67 14.06
N MET A 209 7.42 8.19 12.87
CA MET A 209 8.30 7.02 12.70
C MET A 209 9.72 7.30 13.19
N ILE A 210 10.31 8.43 12.79
CA ILE A 210 11.63 8.87 13.25
C ILE A 210 11.66 9.01 14.77
N LEU A 211 10.59 9.55 15.37
CA LEU A 211 10.45 9.70 16.82
C LEU A 211 10.18 8.36 17.55
N GLY A 212 10.11 7.24 16.85
CA GLY A 212 9.84 5.92 17.42
C GLY A 212 8.41 5.70 17.90
N LYS A 213 7.48 6.61 17.60
CA LYS A 213 6.07 6.51 17.98
C LYS A 213 5.26 5.60 17.06
N ARG A 214 5.79 5.28 15.89
CA ARG A 214 5.25 4.34 14.91
C ARG A 214 6.23 3.19 14.72
N LYS A 215 5.71 2.01 14.43
CA LYS A 215 6.53 0.83 14.13
C LYS A 215 5.96 0.13 12.91
N ALA A 216 6.77 0.00 11.87
CA ALA A 216 6.31 -0.56 10.61
C ALA A 216 7.36 -1.41 9.91
N GLY A 217 6.90 -2.16 8.93
CA GLY A 217 7.73 -2.89 7.99
C GLY A 217 7.27 -2.69 6.55
N VAL A 218 8.12 -3.05 5.62
CA VAL A 218 7.83 -3.15 4.20
C VAL A 218 8.30 -4.48 3.65
N LEU A 219 7.43 -5.15 2.89
CA LEU A 219 7.80 -6.39 2.21
C LEU A 219 8.77 -6.11 1.06
N LEU A 220 9.81 -6.94 0.93
CA LEU A 220 10.78 -6.82 -0.17
C LEU A 220 10.29 -7.54 -1.44
N LEU A 221 9.07 -7.20 -1.83
CA LEU A 221 8.42 -7.69 -3.05
C LEU A 221 7.45 -6.64 -3.58
N THR A 222 6.85 -6.90 -4.73
CA THR A 222 5.90 -6.00 -5.40
C THR A 222 4.71 -6.80 -5.90
N PRO A 223 3.78 -7.19 -5.01
CA PRO A 223 2.67 -8.08 -5.36
C PRO A 223 1.53 -7.37 -6.07
N THR A 224 1.46 -6.05 -6.00
CA THR A 224 0.38 -5.26 -6.60
C THR A 224 0.92 -4.29 -7.64
N GLU A 225 0.07 -3.92 -8.56
CA GLU A 225 0.31 -2.90 -9.57
C GLU A 225 -0.84 -1.89 -9.56
N HIS A 226 -0.57 -0.71 -10.09
CA HIS A 226 -1.50 0.39 -10.12
C HIS A 226 -1.84 0.70 -11.58
N ASN A 227 -3.10 0.50 -11.95
CA ASN A 227 -3.60 0.66 -13.32
C ASN A 227 -4.09 2.10 -13.59
N ARG A 228 -3.54 3.05 -12.86
CA ARG A 228 -3.96 4.45 -12.85
C ARG A 228 -4.15 5.05 -14.25
N PHE A 229 -3.27 4.67 -15.18
CA PHE A 229 -3.26 5.31 -16.50
C PHE A 229 -4.16 4.63 -17.52
N GLU A 230 -4.72 3.46 -17.24
CA GLU A 230 -5.68 2.83 -18.13
C GLU A 230 -6.98 3.62 -18.23
N HIS A 231 -7.35 4.30 -17.13
CA HIS A 231 -8.59 5.08 -17.01
C HIS A 231 -8.41 6.57 -17.38
N TYR A 232 -7.18 7.04 -17.57
CA TYR A 232 -6.93 8.43 -17.95
C TYR A 232 -6.95 8.62 -19.47
N PRO A 233 -7.43 9.77 -19.97
CA PRO A 233 -7.33 10.12 -21.38
C PRO A 233 -5.92 9.97 -21.91
N ALA A 234 -5.78 9.53 -23.18
CA ALA A 234 -4.48 9.18 -23.78
C ALA A 234 -3.44 10.32 -23.73
N HIS A 235 -3.88 11.58 -23.74
CA HIS A 235 -2.99 12.75 -23.65
C HIS A 235 -2.33 12.88 -22.26
N LEU A 236 -3.00 12.41 -21.20
CA LEU A 236 -2.46 12.42 -19.84
C LEU A 236 -1.56 11.21 -19.54
N ARG A 237 -1.58 10.19 -20.42
CA ARG A 237 -0.73 9.00 -20.29
C ARG A 237 0.72 9.21 -20.72
N LYS A 238 1.00 10.29 -21.45
CA LYS A 238 2.32 10.56 -22.06
C LYS A 238 3.26 11.37 -21.18
N GLU A 239 2.77 11.92 -20.08
CA GLU A 239 3.54 12.84 -19.23
C GLU A 239 4.06 12.19 -17.92
N CYS A 240 4.03 10.87 -17.84
CA CYS A 240 4.50 10.14 -16.65
C CYS A 240 5.75 9.32 -16.94
#